data_a5f18b2dff6f3e0f6f8fae7842297dbb
#
_entry.id   a5f18b2dff6f3e0f6f8fae7842297dbb
#
_cell.length_a   1.000
_cell.length_b   1.000
_cell.length_c   1.000
_cell.angle_alpha   90.00
_cell.angle_beta   90.00
_cell.angle_gamma   90.00
#
_symmetry.space_group_name_H-M   'P 1'
#
loop_
_entity.id
_entity.type
_entity.pdbx_description
1 polymer ?
#
loop_
_entity_poly.entity_id
_entity_poly.type
_entity_poly.pdbx_seq_one_letter_code
_entity_poly.pdbx_strand_id
1 'polypeptide(L)'
;MEGSLVLAPTPDPRVFLAPDGTRLSPPPGWVCLPPGDAALTRRVKLAGPSWAVLEKRGRKIFSKGLWAPQANVESVRTAIDAERSTENYAKKRQTDLARRERTQAEYVVTFEQEVLAFLRFSKEWLELGRVMAKQVAAHATPVGSGTVARTKRISVGERAEAAVIAWMRHRTTAYDNLVIARVKGKRREVRRELAQVSRGVLEHHRRDIPHAIAGCPLCKAIVASVA
;
A
#
# COMPACT_ATOMS: atom_id res chain seq x y z
N MET A 1 -11.47 2.60 38.87
CA MET A 1 -11.14 1.53 37.89
C MET A 1 -10.15 2.13 36.86
N GLU A 2 -8.85 1.88 37.07
CA GLU A 2 -7.78 2.38 36.21
C GLU A 2 -7.42 1.31 35.16
N GLY A 3 -8.34 1.07 34.25
CA GLY A 3 -8.11 0.17 33.10
C GLY A 3 -7.67 0.90 31.85
N SER A 4 -7.14 0.17 30.89
CA SER A 4 -6.87 0.70 29.55
C SER A 4 -8.19 0.89 28.77
N LEU A 5 -8.41 2.11 28.25
CA LEU A 5 -9.63 2.50 27.52
C LEU A 5 -9.34 2.87 26.07
N VAL A 6 -10.36 2.72 25.23
CA VAL A 6 -10.38 3.26 23.88
C VAL A 6 -11.48 4.32 23.80
N LEU A 7 -11.10 5.55 23.51
CA LEU A 7 -11.95 6.72 23.59
C LEU A 7 -12.00 7.43 22.23
N ALA A 8 -13.11 8.16 21.98
CA ALA A 8 -13.22 9.05 20.83
C ALA A 8 -12.85 10.49 21.22
N PRO A 9 -12.25 11.29 20.31
CA PRO A 9 -11.97 12.69 20.58
C PRO A 9 -13.27 13.50 20.60
N THR A 10 -13.26 14.61 21.36
CA THR A 10 -14.28 15.66 21.33
C THR A 10 -13.67 16.97 20.79
N PRO A 11 -14.45 18.04 20.62
CA PRO A 11 -13.91 19.35 20.29
C PRO A 11 -12.97 19.91 21.37
N ASP A 12 -13.17 19.54 22.62
CA ASP A 12 -12.24 19.86 23.71
C ASP A 12 -11.04 18.86 23.69
N PRO A 13 -9.77 19.34 23.58
CA PRO A 13 -8.60 18.48 23.49
C PRO A 13 -8.31 17.67 24.74
N ARG A 14 -8.97 17.96 25.88
CA ARG A 14 -8.79 17.25 27.15
C ARG A 14 -10.03 16.46 27.59
N VAL A 15 -11.09 16.43 26.79
CA VAL A 15 -12.31 15.66 27.08
C VAL A 15 -12.48 14.61 25.99
N PHE A 16 -12.72 13.38 26.40
CA PHE A 16 -12.87 12.24 25.49
C PHE A 16 -14.18 11.53 25.75
N LEU A 17 -14.71 10.85 24.73
CA LEU A 17 -15.97 10.13 24.82
C LEU A 17 -15.70 8.62 24.91
N ALA A 18 -16.18 8.00 25.95
CA ALA A 18 -16.16 6.55 26.11
C ALA A 18 -17.24 5.88 25.23
N PRO A 19 -17.16 4.57 24.95
CA PRO A 19 -18.15 3.86 24.12
C PRO A 19 -19.59 3.91 24.67
N ASP A 20 -19.76 4.08 25.97
CA ASP A 20 -21.03 4.23 26.66
C ASP A 20 -21.61 5.67 26.64
N GLY A 21 -20.89 6.61 26.01
CA GLY A 21 -21.26 8.02 25.95
C GLY A 21 -20.76 8.87 27.12
N THR A 22 -20.07 8.29 28.10
CA THR A 22 -19.51 9.03 29.23
C THR A 22 -18.36 9.94 28.76
N ARG A 23 -18.33 11.19 29.25
CA ARG A 23 -17.24 12.13 29.03
C ARG A 23 -16.19 11.96 30.11
N LEU A 24 -14.95 11.74 29.70
CA LEU A 24 -13.81 11.51 30.57
C LEU A 24 -12.69 12.51 30.28
N SER A 25 -12.09 13.02 31.36
CA SER A 25 -10.85 13.80 31.30
C SER A 25 -9.69 12.98 31.83
N PRO A 26 -8.47 13.10 31.27
CA PRO A 26 -7.33 12.34 31.77
C PRO A 26 -7.07 12.66 33.24
N PRO A 27 -6.72 11.67 34.05
CA PRO A 27 -6.35 11.87 35.43
C PRO A 27 -5.19 12.88 35.58
N PRO A 28 -5.08 13.57 36.74
CA PRO A 28 -3.91 14.37 37.06
C PRO A 28 -2.60 13.59 36.87
N GLY A 29 -1.58 14.23 36.27
CA GLY A 29 -0.29 13.58 36.03
C GLY A 29 -0.25 12.68 34.79
N TRP A 30 -1.32 12.62 33.98
CA TRP A 30 -1.29 11.94 32.70
C TRP A 30 -0.88 12.90 31.57
N VAL A 31 -0.10 12.36 30.61
CA VAL A 31 0.37 13.09 29.44
C VAL A 31 -0.05 12.39 28.15
N CYS A 32 -0.18 13.18 27.10
CA CYS A 32 -0.48 12.64 25.77
C CYS A 32 0.81 12.29 25.03
N LEU A 33 0.95 11.01 24.66
CA LEU A 33 1.94 10.54 23.71
C LEU A 33 1.37 10.67 22.31
N PRO A 34 1.93 11.54 21.44
CA PRO A 34 1.45 11.72 20.08
C PRO A 34 1.61 10.44 19.24
N PRO A 35 0.79 10.23 18.19
CA PRO A 35 0.96 9.10 17.28
C PRO A 35 2.26 9.22 16.48
N GLY A 36 2.85 8.08 16.08
CA GLY A 36 4.07 8.02 15.24
C GLY A 36 5.06 6.96 15.69
N ASP A 37 5.30 6.81 17.00
CA ASP A 37 6.17 5.76 17.52
C ASP A 37 5.37 4.55 18.03
N ALA A 38 5.24 3.53 17.18
CA ALA A 38 4.49 2.32 17.51
C ALA A 38 5.19 1.47 18.61
N ALA A 39 6.52 1.53 18.68
CA ALA A 39 7.27 0.77 19.69
C ALA A 39 7.07 1.40 21.09
N LEU A 40 7.21 2.72 21.18
CA LEU A 40 6.97 3.48 22.39
C LEU A 40 5.52 3.32 22.84
N THR A 41 4.55 3.51 21.95
CA THR A 41 3.12 3.34 22.24
C THR A 41 2.79 1.96 22.82
N ARG A 42 3.38 0.89 22.23
CA ARG A 42 3.16 -0.48 22.69
C ARG A 42 3.73 -0.71 24.09
N ARG A 43 4.95 -0.24 24.34
CA ARG A 43 5.61 -0.42 25.65
C ARG A 43 4.93 0.39 26.74
N VAL A 44 4.47 1.63 26.44
CA VAL A 44 3.70 2.43 27.41
C VAL A 44 2.39 1.73 27.77
N LYS A 45 1.69 1.12 26.81
CA LYS A 45 0.48 0.31 27.08
C LYS A 45 0.75 -0.91 27.98
N LEU A 46 1.95 -1.49 27.88
CA LEU A 46 2.35 -2.62 28.74
C LEU A 46 2.82 -2.17 30.15
N ALA A 47 3.27 -0.93 30.28
CA ALA A 47 3.77 -0.38 31.53
C ALA A 47 2.66 0.00 32.52
N GLY A 48 1.40 0.10 32.08
CA GLY A 48 0.30 0.42 32.96
C GLY A 48 -0.98 0.91 32.26
N PRO A 49 -1.90 1.51 32.99
CA PRO A 49 -3.17 2.00 32.46
C PRO A 49 -2.92 3.05 31.37
N SER A 50 -3.77 3.04 30.35
CA SER A 50 -3.61 3.96 29.24
C SER A 50 -4.92 4.16 28.46
N TRP A 51 -5.13 5.36 27.90
CA TRP A 51 -6.30 5.70 27.08
C TRP A 51 -5.86 5.95 25.65
N ALA A 52 -6.27 5.08 24.73
CA ALA A 52 -6.03 5.26 23.29
C ALA A 52 -7.15 6.13 22.72
N VAL A 53 -6.80 7.29 22.17
CA VAL A 53 -7.77 8.18 21.51
C VAL A 53 -7.79 7.89 20.02
N LEU A 54 -8.92 7.40 19.51
CA LEU A 54 -9.11 6.96 18.14
C LEU A 54 -10.25 7.74 17.46
N GLU A 55 -9.98 8.27 16.30
CA GLU A 55 -10.98 8.96 15.46
C GLU A 55 -11.34 8.12 14.23
N LYS A 56 -12.63 7.84 14.06
CA LYS A 56 -13.13 7.15 12.86
C LYS A 56 -13.48 8.17 11.78
N ARG A 57 -12.82 8.10 10.63
CA ARG A 57 -13.13 8.91 9.44
C ARG A 57 -13.49 7.99 8.28
N GLY A 58 -14.78 7.87 8.00
CA GLY A 58 -15.30 6.92 7.02
C GLY A 58 -14.97 5.47 7.42
N ARG A 59 -14.20 4.77 6.57
CA ARG A 59 -13.78 3.38 6.85
C ARG A 59 -12.43 3.26 7.57
N LYS A 60 -11.74 4.39 7.82
CA LYS A 60 -10.41 4.40 8.42
C LYS A 60 -10.48 4.86 9.86
N ILE A 61 -9.57 4.30 10.69
CA ILE A 61 -9.39 4.69 12.09
C ILE A 61 -8.03 5.36 12.21
N PHE A 62 -8.00 6.56 12.80
CA PHE A 62 -6.79 7.34 13.02
C PHE A 62 -6.52 7.46 14.52
N SER A 63 -5.28 7.21 14.94
CA SER A 63 -4.85 7.49 16.30
C SER A 63 -4.63 9.00 16.47
N LYS A 64 -5.18 9.55 17.56
CA LYS A 64 -4.92 10.94 17.98
C LYS A 64 -3.90 11.02 19.09
N GLY A 65 -3.50 9.88 19.66
CA GLY A 65 -2.51 9.77 20.71
C GLY A 65 -2.90 8.72 21.76
N LEU A 66 -1.99 8.57 22.69
CA LEU A 66 -2.16 7.70 23.86
C LEU A 66 -1.97 8.54 25.12
N TRP A 67 -2.95 8.59 25.98
CA TRP A 67 -2.82 9.18 27.32
C TRP A 67 -2.38 8.10 28.30
N ALA A 68 -1.40 8.42 29.14
CA ALA A 68 -0.88 7.51 30.17
C ALA A 68 -0.19 8.33 31.29
N PRO A 69 0.06 7.74 32.46
CA PRO A 69 0.84 8.39 33.51
C PRO A 69 2.19 8.88 32.97
N GLN A 70 2.54 10.12 33.30
CA GLN A 70 3.79 10.75 32.84
C GLN A 70 5.02 9.91 33.18
N ALA A 71 5.08 9.38 34.40
CA ALA A 71 6.18 8.53 34.87
C ALA A 71 6.38 7.29 33.97
N ASN A 72 5.28 6.64 33.53
CA ASN A 72 5.36 5.48 32.64
C ASN A 72 5.87 5.89 31.24
N VAL A 73 5.40 7.03 30.73
CA VAL A 73 5.83 7.52 29.40
C VAL A 73 7.32 7.89 29.44
N GLU A 74 7.79 8.59 30.46
CA GLU A 74 9.18 9.00 30.62
C GLU A 74 10.12 7.81 30.82
N SER A 75 9.78 6.89 31.73
CA SER A 75 10.55 5.67 31.99
C SER A 75 10.72 4.83 30.71
N VAL A 76 9.61 4.57 30.00
CA VAL A 76 9.65 3.78 28.76
C VAL A 76 10.41 4.52 27.65
N ARG A 77 10.29 5.84 27.55
CA ARG A 77 11.04 6.65 26.57
C ARG A 77 12.52 6.54 26.84
N THR A 78 12.98 6.78 28.07
CA THR A 78 14.39 6.66 28.48
C THR A 78 14.94 5.27 28.13
N ALA A 79 14.19 4.20 28.44
CA ALA A 79 14.61 2.83 28.14
C ALA A 79 14.73 2.56 26.63
N ILE A 80 13.79 3.07 25.83
CA ILE A 80 13.82 2.93 24.36
C ILE A 80 14.96 3.75 23.76
N ASP A 81 15.20 4.95 24.22
CA ASP A 81 16.26 5.82 23.72
C ASP A 81 17.64 5.22 24.07
N ALA A 82 17.80 4.68 25.28
CA ALA A 82 18.99 3.91 25.64
C ALA A 82 19.19 2.67 24.76
N GLU A 83 18.13 1.89 24.46
CA GLU A 83 18.21 0.76 23.53
C GLU A 83 18.59 1.21 22.10
N ARG A 84 17.97 2.28 21.61
CA ARG A 84 18.20 2.82 20.26
C ARG A 84 19.59 3.43 20.06
N SER A 85 20.22 3.89 21.14
CA SER A 85 21.59 4.41 21.11
C SER A 85 22.66 3.33 21.03
N THR A 86 22.30 2.06 21.21
CA THR A 86 23.26 0.96 21.19
C THR A 86 23.69 0.61 19.75
N GLU A 87 24.96 0.23 19.60
CA GLU A 87 25.50 -0.28 18.33
C GLU A 87 24.75 -1.51 17.83
N ASN A 88 24.35 -2.39 18.76
CA ASN A 88 23.59 -3.60 18.43
C ASN A 88 22.22 -3.27 17.82
N TYR A 89 21.53 -2.23 18.30
CA TYR A 89 20.29 -1.77 17.70
C TYR A 89 20.51 -1.24 16.26
N ALA A 90 21.57 -0.46 16.07
CA ALA A 90 21.92 0.04 14.73
C ALA A 90 22.21 -1.10 13.76
N LYS A 91 23.03 -2.09 14.15
CA LYS A 91 23.34 -3.29 13.37
C LYS A 91 22.07 -4.11 13.03
N LYS A 92 21.22 -4.35 14.04
CA LYS A 92 19.93 -5.06 13.85
C LYS A 92 19.02 -4.33 12.87
N ARG A 93 18.90 -3.01 13.00
CA ARG A 93 18.09 -2.19 12.09
C ARG A 93 18.60 -2.26 10.65
N GLN A 94 19.91 -2.19 10.45
CA GLN A 94 20.54 -2.32 9.13
C GLN A 94 20.29 -3.70 8.52
N THR A 95 20.46 -4.76 9.29
CA THR A 95 20.15 -6.13 8.84
C THR A 95 18.67 -6.29 8.47
N ASP A 96 17.76 -5.73 9.26
CA ASP A 96 16.33 -5.77 8.96
C ASP A 96 15.97 -4.99 7.69
N LEU A 97 16.61 -3.85 7.44
CA LEU A 97 16.44 -3.09 6.19
C LEU A 97 16.95 -3.89 5.00
N ALA A 98 18.18 -4.40 5.06
CA ALA A 98 18.77 -5.23 3.99
C ALA A 98 17.91 -6.46 3.68
N ARG A 99 17.38 -7.13 4.72
CA ARG A 99 16.44 -8.25 4.53
C ARG A 99 15.16 -7.83 3.80
N ARG A 100 14.55 -6.69 4.18
CA ARG A 100 13.34 -6.17 3.51
C ARG A 100 13.60 -5.81 2.06
N GLU A 101 14.75 -5.18 1.76
CA GLU A 101 15.16 -4.83 0.40
C GLU A 101 15.35 -6.08 -0.45
N ARG A 102 16.04 -7.11 0.08
CA ARG A 102 16.21 -8.40 -0.59
C ARG A 102 14.86 -9.05 -0.90
N THR A 103 13.98 -9.17 0.09
CA THR A 103 12.63 -9.75 -0.10
C THR A 103 11.81 -8.96 -1.11
N GLN A 104 11.96 -7.63 -1.14
CA GLN A 104 11.31 -6.79 -2.14
C GLN A 104 11.88 -7.04 -3.54
N ALA A 105 13.19 -7.13 -3.69
CA ALA A 105 13.85 -7.40 -4.97
C ALA A 105 13.44 -8.78 -5.52
N GLU A 106 13.48 -9.82 -4.68
CA GLU A 106 13.03 -11.18 -5.04
C GLU A 106 11.57 -11.17 -5.49
N TYR A 107 10.73 -10.44 -4.78
CA TYR A 107 9.31 -10.30 -5.16
C TYR A 107 9.14 -9.62 -6.52
N VAL A 108 9.91 -8.57 -6.83
CA VAL A 108 9.86 -7.89 -8.13
C VAL A 108 10.20 -8.85 -9.26
N VAL A 109 11.28 -9.65 -9.09
CA VAL A 109 11.70 -10.64 -10.09
C VAL A 109 10.61 -11.70 -10.30
N THR A 110 10.09 -12.27 -9.22
CA THR A 110 8.99 -13.25 -9.29
C THR A 110 7.76 -12.65 -9.98
N PHE A 111 7.42 -11.41 -9.65
CA PHE A 111 6.26 -10.74 -10.24
C PHE A 111 6.45 -10.48 -11.74
N GLU A 112 7.66 -10.09 -12.17
CA GLU A 112 8.02 -9.93 -13.59
C GLU A 112 7.88 -11.24 -14.35
N GLN A 113 8.33 -12.36 -13.78
CA GLN A 113 8.17 -13.69 -14.37
C GLN A 113 6.69 -14.08 -14.53
N GLU A 114 5.87 -13.81 -13.53
CA GLU A 114 4.43 -14.06 -13.61
C GLU A 114 3.73 -13.18 -14.65
N VAL A 115 4.18 -11.94 -14.81
CA VAL A 115 3.70 -11.09 -15.91
C VAL A 115 4.06 -11.69 -17.25
N LEU A 116 5.30 -12.13 -17.45
CA LEU A 116 5.74 -12.81 -18.69
C LEU A 116 4.92 -14.08 -18.96
N ALA A 117 4.69 -14.89 -17.93
CA ALA A 117 3.86 -16.09 -18.02
C ALA A 117 2.41 -15.78 -18.41
N PHE A 118 1.87 -14.66 -17.95
CA PHE A 118 0.54 -14.20 -18.36
C PHE A 118 0.53 -13.65 -19.78
N LEU A 119 1.53 -12.89 -20.20
CA LEU A 119 1.60 -12.29 -21.53
C LEU A 119 1.59 -13.35 -22.63
N ARG A 120 2.40 -14.41 -22.52
CA ARG A 120 2.52 -15.52 -23.48
C ARG A 120 2.62 -15.08 -24.94
N PHE A 121 3.39 -14.02 -25.18
CA PHE A 121 3.61 -13.50 -26.53
C PHE A 121 4.36 -14.50 -27.39
N SER A 122 4.11 -14.49 -28.71
CA SER A 122 4.83 -15.28 -29.68
C SER A 122 6.32 -14.92 -29.74
N LYS A 123 7.12 -15.72 -30.45
CA LYS A 123 8.57 -15.48 -30.59
C LYS A 123 8.90 -14.10 -31.16
N GLU A 124 8.12 -13.64 -32.13
CA GLU A 124 8.24 -12.32 -32.75
C GLU A 124 8.13 -11.18 -31.75
N TRP A 125 7.27 -11.34 -30.74
CA TRP A 125 6.95 -10.31 -29.75
C TRP A 125 7.59 -10.54 -28.38
N LEU A 126 8.52 -11.50 -28.27
CA LEU A 126 9.12 -11.87 -26.98
C LEU A 126 9.84 -10.70 -26.31
N GLU A 127 10.62 -9.93 -27.05
CA GLU A 127 11.34 -8.77 -26.51
C GLU A 127 10.38 -7.66 -26.08
N LEU A 128 9.33 -7.40 -26.84
CA LEU A 128 8.26 -6.47 -26.43
C LEU A 128 7.64 -6.93 -25.10
N GLY A 129 7.39 -8.24 -24.95
CA GLY A 129 6.86 -8.82 -23.74
C GLY A 129 7.78 -8.64 -22.53
N ARG A 130 9.11 -8.80 -22.70
CA ARG A 130 10.11 -8.56 -21.65
C ARG A 130 10.13 -7.11 -21.20
N VAL A 131 10.15 -6.17 -22.14
CA VAL A 131 10.11 -4.73 -21.82
C VAL A 131 8.81 -4.38 -21.10
N MET A 132 7.67 -4.88 -21.60
CA MET A 132 6.38 -4.68 -20.94
C MET A 132 6.36 -5.24 -19.53
N ALA A 133 6.88 -6.46 -19.30
CA ALA A 133 6.90 -7.08 -17.99
C ALA A 133 7.68 -6.26 -16.96
N LYS A 134 8.86 -5.75 -17.34
CA LYS A 134 9.65 -4.83 -16.50
C LYS A 134 8.86 -3.56 -16.15
N GLN A 135 8.19 -2.95 -17.11
CA GLN A 135 7.43 -1.74 -16.87
C GLN A 135 6.20 -1.97 -15.99
N VAL A 136 5.48 -3.07 -16.20
CA VAL A 136 4.35 -3.46 -15.35
C VAL A 136 4.83 -3.73 -13.92
N ALA A 137 5.94 -4.47 -13.75
CA ALA A 137 6.53 -4.74 -12.44
C ALA A 137 6.98 -3.44 -11.74
N ALA A 138 7.72 -2.57 -12.44
CA ALA A 138 8.17 -1.29 -11.91
C ALA A 138 7.01 -0.38 -11.47
N HIS A 139 5.90 -0.39 -12.21
CA HIS A 139 4.71 0.40 -11.86
C HIS A 139 3.91 -0.20 -10.69
N ALA A 140 3.79 -1.52 -10.63
CA ALA A 140 2.85 -2.20 -9.73
C ALA A 140 3.45 -2.59 -8.37
N THR A 141 4.75 -2.84 -8.27
CA THR A 141 5.37 -3.44 -7.07
C THR A 141 5.92 -2.48 -6.00
N PRO A 142 6.06 -1.15 -6.20
CA PRO A 142 6.60 -0.28 -5.16
C PRO A 142 5.87 -0.43 -3.83
N VAL A 143 6.62 -0.41 -2.73
CA VAL A 143 6.05 -0.49 -1.37
C VAL A 143 5.15 0.71 -1.12
N GLY A 144 3.93 0.45 -0.64
CA GLY A 144 2.95 1.52 -0.38
C GLY A 144 2.17 2.00 -1.60
N SER A 145 2.41 1.45 -2.80
CA SER A 145 1.70 1.83 -4.04
C SER A 145 0.17 1.64 -3.96
N GLY A 146 -0.33 0.78 -3.04
CA GLY A 146 -1.75 0.44 -2.94
C GLY A 146 -2.28 -0.35 -4.15
N THR A 147 -1.41 -0.82 -5.04
CA THR A 147 -1.77 -1.57 -6.24
C THR A 147 -2.17 -3.00 -5.93
N VAL A 148 -2.80 -3.65 -6.92
CA VAL A 148 -3.20 -5.06 -6.84
C VAL A 148 -2.00 -6.00 -6.63
N ALA A 149 -0.81 -5.64 -7.10
CA ALA A 149 0.41 -6.42 -6.90
C ALA A 149 0.77 -6.64 -5.43
N ARG A 150 0.31 -5.79 -4.52
CA ARG A 150 0.61 -5.85 -3.08
C ARG A 150 -0.42 -6.60 -2.25
N THR A 151 -1.57 -6.96 -2.80
CA THR A 151 -2.59 -7.72 -2.05
C THR A 151 -2.16 -9.18 -1.84
N LYS A 152 -2.50 -9.74 -0.69
CA LYS A 152 -2.29 -11.17 -0.38
C LYS A 152 -3.55 -12.03 -0.57
N ARG A 153 -4.64 -11.42 -1.07
CA ARG A 153 -5.97 -12.07 -1.19
C ARG A 153 -6.10 -12.98 -2.40
N ILE A 154 -5.24 -12.79 -3.40
CA ILE A 154 -5.23 -13.54 -4.66
C ILE A 154 -3.81 -13.98 -4.97
N SER A 155 -3.65 -14.99 -5.80
CA SER A 155 -2.36 -15.54 -6.24
C SER A 155 -1.47 -14.49 -6.94
N VAL A 156 -0.18 -14.77 -7.09
CA VAL A 156 0.75 -13.86 -7.79
C VAL A 156 0.36 -13.75 -9.26
N GLY A 157 -0.03 -14.86 -9.90
CA GLY A 157 -0.49 -14.87 -11.29
C GLY A 157 -1.73 -14.00 -11.52
N GLU A 158 -2.76 -14.11 -10.66
CA GLU A 158 -3.95 -13.25 -10.74
C GLU A 158 -3.61 -11.77 -10.52
N ARG A 159 -2.63 -11.48 -9.65
CA ARG A 159 -2.12 -10.11 -9.47
C ARG A 159 -1.40 -9.61 -10.71
N ALA A 160 -0.62 -10.46 -11.37
CA ALA A 160 0.09 -10.13 -12.60
C ALA A 160 -0.90 -9.81 -13.72
N GLU A 161 -1.92 -10.66 -13.96
CA GLU A 161 -2.98 -10.37 -14.91
C GLU A 161 -3.65 -9.01 -14.64
N ALA A 162 -4.11 -8.80 -13.40
CA ALA A 162 -4.77 -7.56 -13.02
C ALA A 162 -3.87 -6.33 -13.20
N ALA A 163 -2.56 -6.46 -12.93
CA ALA A 163 -1.60 -5.39 -13.11
C ALA A 163 -1.35 -5.07 -14.60
N VAL A 164 -1.23 -6.10 -15.45
CA VAL A 164 -1.12 -5.93 -16.92
C VAL A 164 -2.33 -5.19 -17.46
N ILE A 165 -3.54 -5.63 -17.14
CA ILE A 165 -4.77 -4.98 -17.60
C ILE A 165 -4.89 -3.54 -17.06
N ALA A 166 -4.47 -3.30 -15.83
CA ALA A 166 -4.45 -1.94 -15.27
C ALA A 166 -3.42 -1.06 -16.01
N TRP A 167 -2.20 -1.55 -16.22
CA TRP A 167 -1.15 -0.84 -16.95
C TRP A 167 -1.57 -0.51 -18.38
N MET A 168 -2.11 -1.49 -19.11
CA MET A 168 -2.64 -1.30 -20.47
C MET A 168 -3.71 -0.21 -20.51
N ARG A 169 -4.67 -0.23 -19.59
CA ARG A 169 -5.72 0.79 -19.51
C ARG A 169 -5.14 2.20 -19.41
N HIS A 170 -4.10 2.40 -18.60
CA HIS A 170 -3.48 3.72 -18.42
C HIS A 170 -2.55 4.11 -19.57
N ARG A 171 -1.86 3.16 -20.18
CA ARG A 171 -0.84 3.44 -21.18
C ARG A 171 -1.31 3.35 -22.63
N THR A 172 -2.36 2.56 -22.90
CA THR A 172 -2.82 2.29 -24.27
C THR A 172 -4.20 2.86 -24.57
N THR A 173 -4.85 3.51 -23.61
CA THR A 173 -6.18 4.10 -23.79
C THR A 173 -6.24 5.51 -23.21
N ALA A 174 -7.29 6.25 -23.54
CA ALA A 174 -7.53 7.59 -23.00
C ALA A 174 -8.15 7.58 -21.59
N TYR A 175 -8.06 6.47 -20.83
CA TYR A 175 -8.75 6.31 -19.55
C TYR A 175 -8.49 7.43 -18.54
N ASP A 176 -7.28 7.95 -18.48
CA ASP A 176 -6.91 8.99 -17.50
C ASP A 176 -7.54 10.36 -17.85
N ASN A 177 -7.93 10.55 -19.11
CA ASN A 177 -8.57 11.76 -19.61
C ASN A 177 -10.10 11.62 -19.70
N LEU A 178 -10.67 10.44 -19.36
CA LEU A 178 -12.11 10.21 -19.44
C LEU A 178 -12.86 10.88 -18.29
N VAL A 179 -13.83 11.72 -18.62
CA VAL A 179 -14.81 12.21 -17.68
C VAL A 179 -15.88 11.15 -17.45
N ILE A 180 -15.77 10.40 -16.37
CA ILE A 180 -16.72 9.33 -16.02
C ILE A 180 -17.74 9.87 -15.03
N ALA A 181 -19.03 9.76 -15.38
CA ALA A 181 -20.12 10.17 -14.52
C ALA A 181 -20.04 9.54 -13.12
N ARG A 182 -20.32 10.32 -12.07
CA ARG A 182 -20.28 9.88 -10.66
C ARG A 182 -21.49 9.01 -10.28
N VAL A 183 -21.91 8.12 -11.17
CA VAL A 183 -22.99 7.16 -10.95
C VAL A 183 -22.40 5.85 -10.42
N LYS A 184 -23.08 5.23 -9.44
CA LYS A 184 -22.66 3.95 -8.86
C LYS A 184 -22.53 2.87 -9.93
N GLY A 185 -21.35 2.26 -10.02
CA GLY A 185 -21.08 1.19 -10.99
C GLY A 185 -20.46 1.65 -12.31
N LYS A 186 -20.68 2.88 -12.78
CA LYS A 186 -20.23 3.36 -14.11
C LYS A 186 -18.71 3.23 -14.32
N ARG A 187 -17.89 3.57 -13.31
CA ARG A 187 -16.44 3.35 -13.38
C ARG A 187 -16.06 1.87 -13.54
N ARG A 188 -16.84 0.95 -12.96
CA ARG A 188 -16.59 -0.49 -13.09
C ARG A 188 -16.90 -0.95 -14.51
N GLU A 189 -17.98 -0.46 -15.08
CA GLU A 189 -18.39 -0.74 -16.47
C GLU A 189 -17.31 -0.30 -17.46
N VAL A 190 -16.93 0.97 -17.44
CA VAL A 190 -15.84 1.51 -18.29
C VAL A 190 -14.54 0.70 -18.15
N ARG A 191 -14.14 0.35 -16.93
CA ARG A 191 -12.94 -0.47 -16.71
C ARG A 191 -13.07 -1.88 -17.29
N ARG A 192 -14.26 -2.45 -17.32
CA ARG A 192 -14.54 -3.77 -17.91
C ARG A 192 -14.43 -3.72 -19.43
N GLU A 193 -15.00 -2.70 -20.05
CA GLU A 193 -14.91 -2.47 -21.49
C GLU A 193 -13.47 -2.29 -21.93
N LEU A 194 -12.71 -1.41 -21.26
CA LEU A 194 -11.30 -1.19 -21.56
C LEU A 194 -10.44 -2.44 -21.30
N ALA A 195 -10.82 -3.29 -20.35
CA ALA A 195 -10.13 -4.56 -20.12
C ALA A 195 -10.36 -5.53 -21.28
N GLN A 196 -11.54 -5.55 -21.90
CA GLN A 196 -11.80 -6.35 -23.10
C GLN A 196 -10.95 -5.87 -24.28
N VAL A 197 -10.90 -4.57 -24.51
CA VAL A 197 -10.02 -3.98 -25.55
C VAL A 197 -8.55 -4.37 -25.30
N SER A 198 -8.08 -4.25 -24.05
CA SER A 198 -6.71 -4.64 -23.68
C SER A 198 -6.43 -6.11 -23.97
N ARG A 199 -7.36 -7.02 -23.64
CA ARG A 199 -7.21 -8.45 -23.93
C ARG A 199 -7.16 -8.71 -25.43
N GLY A 200 -7.94 -8.02 -26.25
CA GLY A 200 -7.88 -8.12 -27.71
C GLY A 200 -6.49 -7.75 -28.27
N VAL A 201 -5.92 -6.65 -27.79
CA VAL A 201 -4.55 -6.24 -28.17
C VAL A 201 -3.50 -7.27 -27.76
N LEU A 202 -3.60 -7.83 -26.54
CA LEU A 202 -2.68 -8.88 -26.09
C LEU A 202 -2.80 -10.15 -26.94
N GLU A 203 -4.02 -10.51 -27.36
CA GLU A 203 -4.26 -11.72 -28.15
C GLU A 203 -3.62 -11.65 -29.55
N HIS A 204 -3.54 -10.50 -30.18
CA HIS A 204 -2.80 -10.31 -31.43
C HIS A 204 -1.31 -10.68 -31.28
N HIS A 205 -0.67 -10.30 -30.17
CA HIS A 205 0.73 -10.61 -29.89
C HIS A 205 0.94 -12.07 -29.47
N ARG A 206 -0.08 -12.71 -28.90
CA ARG A 206 -0.04 -14.16 -28.56
C ARG A 206 -0.12 -15.05 -29.77
N ARG A 207 -0.98 -14.69 -30.73
CA ARG A 207 -1.28 -15.47 -31.93
C ARG A 207 -0.42 -15.11 -33.13
N ASP A 208 0.53 -14.19 -32.94
CA ASP A 208 1.39 -13.70 -34.02
C ASP A 208 0.63 -13.13 -35.21
N ILE A 209 -0.48 -12.44 -34.93
CA ILE A 209 -1.27 -11.79 -35.97
C ILE A 209 -0.50 -10.58 -36.50
N PRO A 210 -0.16 -10.55 -37.79
CA PRO A 210 0.57 -9.44 -38.38
C PRO A 210 -0.19 -8.12 -38.20
N HIS A 211 0.49 -7.10 -37.73
CA HIS A 211 -0.06 -5.75 -37.61
C HIS A 211 1.03 -4.69 -37.69
N ALA A 212 0.66 -3.52 -38.13
CA ALA A 212 1.59 -2.39 -38.20
C ALA A 212 1.93 -1.88 -36.81
N ILE A 213 3.22 -1.82 -36.44
CA ILE A 213 3.71 -1.29 -35.16
C ILE A 213 3.14 0.11 -34.91
N ALA A 214 3.15 0.97 -35.95
CA ALA A 214 2.61 2.33 -35.89
C ALA A 214 1.09 2.39 -35.63
N GLY A 215 0.35 1.31 -35.89
CA GLY A 215 -1.10 1.20 -35.62
C GLY A 215 -1.40 0.62 -34.23
N CYS A 216 -0.45 -0.11 -33.63
CA CYS A 216 -0.67 -0.82 -32.38
C CYS A 216 -0.51 0.07 -31.14
N PRO A 217 -1.55 0.20 -30.30
CA PRO A 217 -1.46 1.02 -29.10
C PRO A 217 -0.45 0.50 -28.07
N LEU A 218 -0.24 -0.82 -27.98
CA LEU A 218 0.75 -1.42 -27.10
C LEU A 218 2.18 -1.13 -27.60
N CYS A 219 2.46 -1.36 -28.87
CA CYS A 219 3.77 -1.08 -29.45
C CYS A 219 4.15 0.40 -29.28
N LYS A 220 3.22 1.32 -29.56
CA LYS A 220 3.42 2.77 -29.30
C LYS A 220 3.75 3.07 -27.84
N ALA A 221 2.99 2.50 -26.90
CA ALA A 221 3.18 2.75 -25.48
C ALA A 221 4.56 2.26 -24.98
N ILE A 222 5.04 1.13 -25.51
CA ILE A 222 6.37 0.60 -25.17
C ILE A 222 7.48 1.45 -25.79
N VAL A 223 7.39 1.80 -27.06
CA VAL A 223 8.40 2.65 -27.73
C VAL A 223 8.52 4.01 -27.06
N ALA A 224 7.39 4.66 -26.74
CA ALA A 224 7.37 5.95 -26.04
C ALA A 224 7.98 5.92 -24.64
N SER A 225 8.14 4.75 -24.03
CA SER A 225 8.71 4.59 -22.68
C SER A 225 10.20 4.23 -22.68
N VAL A 226 10.78 3.94 -23.84
CA VAL A 226 12.21 3.61 -24.01
C VAL A 226 12.98 4.78 -24.61
N ALA A 227 12.27 5.73 -25.22
CA ALA A 227 12.82 6.99 -25.71
C ALA A 227 12.94 8.02 -24.58
#